data_24c250f06857ab6d002946f609f36609
#
_entry.id   24c250f06857ab6d002946f609f36609
#
_cell.length_a   1.000
_cell.length_b   1.000
_cell.length_c   1.000
_cell.angle_alpha   90.00
_cell.angle_beta   90.00
_cell.angle_gamma   90.00
#
_symmetry.space_group_name_H-M   'P 1'
#
loop_
_entity.id
_entity.type
_entity.pdbx_description
1 polymer ?
#
loop_
_entity_poly.entity_id
_entity_poly.type
_entity_poly.pdbx_seq_one_letter_code
_entity_poly.pdbx_strand_id
1 'polypeptide(L)'
;MGRAKRTDDKRDRIMNAAIASFAQHGYHQATIADVAREAGVAAGTIYLYFENKDDLLVSIFEEKVKGFIQAFHLRLSQEENAEVKLRKLVHLHLFEMQNHPDLAAVFQLELRQSRHFMSAYPKTDLKVYFDLIGDIIEEGQQQGLFRKDLYLSAVKKAFFGALDETVTSWLLAGKNYDLSQMADPVADLFVRGFRE
;
A
#
# COMPACT_ATOMS: atom_id res chain seq x y z
N MET A 1 14.57 11.21 -26.52
CA MET A 1 13.95 10.11 -25.74
C MET A 1 14.87 9.38 -24.75
N GLY A 2 16.19 9.32 -24.92
CA GLY A 2 17.08 8.54 -24.04
C GLY A 2 17.38 9.11 -22.65
N ARG A 3 17.32 10.43 -22.43
CA ARG A 3 17.74 11.07 -21.15
C ARG A 3 16.66 10.95 -20.07
N ALA A 4 15.39 11.15 -20.40
CA ALA A 4 14.28 11.02 -19.46
C ALA A 4 14.15 9.58 -18.94
N LYS A 5 14.20 8.57 -19.83
CA LYS A 5 14.13 7.14 -19.46
C LYS A 5 15.27 6.68 -18.54
N ARG A 6 16.49 7.25 -18.71
CA ARG A 6 17.65 6.96 -17.80
C ARG A 6 17.52 7.64 -16.44
N THR A 7 16.77 8.73 -16.35
CA THR A 7 16.53 9.45 -15.09
C THR A 7 15.50 8.71 -14.25
N ASP A 8 14.41 8.23 -14.88
CA ASP A 8 13.38 7.42 -14.23
C ASP A 8 13.96 6.09 -13.70
N ASP A 9 14.78 5.40 -14.51
CA ASP A 9 15.45 4.16 -14.13
C ASP A 9 16.37 4.33 -12.89
N LYS A 10 17.08 5.46 -12.78
CA LYS A 10 17.89 5.73 -11.60
C LYS A 10 17.07 6.05 -10.35
N ARG A 11 15.99 6.81 -10.51
CA ARG A 11 15.08 7.17 -9.43
C ARG A 11 14.44 5.91 -8.85
N ASP A 12 13.95 5.01 -9.71
CA ASP A 12 13.38 3.73 -9.31
C ASP A 12 14.40 2.83 -8.60
N ARG A 13 15.64 2.78 -9.07
CA ARG A 13 16.72 2.04 -8.41
C ARG A 13 17.01 2.57 -7.01
N ILE A 14 17.04 3.88 -6.82
CA ILE A 14 17.23 4.51 -5.50
C ILE A 14 16.07 4.16 -4.57
N MET A 15 14.82 4.25 -5.03
CA MET A 15 13.66 3.89 -4.22
C MET A 15 13.65 2.40 -3.84
N ASN A 16 13.97 1.50 -4.76
CA ASN A 16 14.03 0.08 -4.46
C ASN A 16 15.16 -0.25 -3.46
N ALA A 17 16.31 0.38 -3.60
CA ALA A 17 17.40 0.27 -2.63
C ALA A 17 17.01 0.85 -1.25
N ALA A 18 16.26 1.95 -1.22
CA ALA A 18 15.75 2.52 0.03
C ALA A 18 14.73 1.59 0.70
N ILE A 19 13.83 0.98 -0.05
CA ILE A 19 12.87 -0.02 0.47
C ILE A 19 13.63 -1.16 1.15
N ALA A 20 14.62 -1.75 0.48
CA ALA A 20 15.42 -2.83 1.04
C ALA A 20 16.19 -2.39 2.30
N SER A 21 16.84 -1.22 2.25
CA SER A 21 17.59 -0.66 3.39
C SER A 21 16.70 -0.34 4.59
N PHE A 22 15.52 0.25 4.36
CA PHE A 22 14.58 0.59 5.43
C PHE A 22 13.94 -0.66 6.05
N ALA A 23 13.59 -1.66 5.23
CA ALA A 23 13.06 -2.92 5.70
C ALA A 23 14.07 -3.72 6.55
N GLN A 24 15.36 -3.68 6.17
CA GLN A 24 16.42 -4.44 6.84
C GLN A 24 16.93 -3.77 8.13
N HIS A 25 17.11 -2.46 8.11
CA HIS A 25 17.79 -1.72 9.19
C HIS A 25 16.85 -0.84 10.02
N GLY A 26 15.61 -0.72 9.59
CA GLY A 26 14.67 0.25 10.12
C GLY A 26 14.93 1.66 9.58
N TYR A 27 13.86 2.46 9.46
CA TYR A 27 13.94 3.81 8.91
C TYR A 27 14.96 4.69 9.65
N HIS A 28 14.96 4.68 10.98
CA HIS A 28 15.82 5.57 11.75
C HIS A 28 17.32 5.26 11.60
N GLN A 29 17.68 3.98 11.54
CA GLN A 29 19.08 3.55 11.48
C GLN A 29 19.66 3.58 10.07
N ALA A 30 18.84 3.33 9.05
CA ALA A 30 19.25 3.39 7.65
C ALA A 30 19.72 4.82 7.28
N THR A 31 20.84 4.92 6.58
CA THR A 31 21.41 6.20 6.13
C THR A 31 21.29 6.36 4.62
N ILE A 32 21.33 7.60 4.14
CA ILE A 32 21.42 7.88 2.69
C ILE A 32 22.67 7.25 2.06
N ALA A 33 23.76 7.10 2.83
CA ALA A 33 24.98 6.43 2.37
C ALA A 33 24.74 4.92 2.15
N ASP A 34 23.94 4.26 3.00
CA ASP A 34 23.57 2.86 2.82
C ASP A 34 22.70 2.67 1.59
N VAL A 35 21.69 3.52 1.41
CA VAL A 35 20.85 3.53 0.21
C VAL A 35 21.67 3.76 -1.06
N ALA A 36 22.62 4.69 -1.04
CA ALA A 36 23.49 4.98 -2.18
C ALA A 36 24.37 3.77 -2.54
N ARG A 37 24.92 3.09 -1.54
CA ARG A 37 25.73 1.87 -1.72
C ARG A 37 24.87 0.76 -2.34
N GLU A 38 23.68 0.53 -1.84
CA GLU A 38 22.73 -0.47 -2.34
C GLU A 38 22.27 -0.15 -3.77
N ALA A 39 21.97 1.13 -4.06
CA ALA A 39 21.58 1.59 -5.38
C ALA A 39 22.72 1.61 -6.40
N GLY A 40 23.98 1.44 -5.97
CA GLY A 40 25.17 1.56 -6.83
C GLY A 40 25.35 2.97 -7.40
N VAL A 41 25.13 4.01 -6.57
CA VAL A 41 25.29 5.43 -6.93
C VAL A 41 26.07 6.17 -5.86
N ALA A 42 26.61 7.34 -6.20
CA ALA A 42 27.19 8.23 -5.20
C ALA A 42 26.09 8.85 -4.32
N ALA A 43 26.35 9.07 -3.02
CA ALA A 43 25.36 9.64 -2.09
C ALA A 43 24.80 10.99 -2.58
N GLY A 44 25.65 11.84 -3.17
CA GLY A 44 25.24 13.11 -3.78
C GLY A 44 24.25 12.95 -4.94
N THR A 45 24.20 11.76 -5.59
CA THR A 45 23.23 11.49 -6.66
C THR A 45 21.82 11.37 -6.11
N ILE A 46 21.64 10.86 -4.89
CA ILE A 46 20.29 10.73 -4.27
C ILE A 46 19.69 12.12 -4.07
N TYR A 47 20.46 13.10 -3.62
CA TYR A 47 20.01 14.48 -3.41
C TYR A 47 19.64 15.24 -4.70
N LEU A 48 19.91 14.67 -5.89
CA LEU A 48 19.38 15.20 -7.15
C LEU A 48 17.91 14.81 -7.39
N TYR A 49 17.39 13.82 -6.67
CA TYR A 49 16.03 13.28 -6.83
C TYR A 49 15.16 13.49 -5.59
N PHE A 50 15.77 13.52 -4.40
CA PHE A 50 15.07 13.60 -3.12
C PHE A 50 15.77 14.61 -2.22
N GLU A 51 15.02 15.49 -1.57
CA GLU A 51 15.56 16.54 -0.71
C GLU A 51 16.25 15.97 0.53
N ASN A 52 15.70 14.91 1.08
CA ASN A 52 16.18 14.25 2.30
C ASN A 52 15.59 12.83 2.40
N LYS A 53 15.90 12.14 3.51
CA LYS A 53 15.43 10.78 3.76
C LYS A 53 13.92 10.68 3.96
N ASP A 54 13.29 11.69 4.57
CA ASP A 54 11.83 11.75 4.73
C ASP A 54 11.13 11.91 3.37
N ASP A 55 11.64 12.79 2.50
CA ASP A 55 11.12 12.97 1.14
C ASP A 55 11.23 11.69 0.31
N LEU A 56 12.35 10.98 0.42
CA LEU A 56 12.52 9.66 -0.20
C LEU A 56 11.47 8.65 0.30
N LEU A 57 11.22 8.59 1.63
CA LEU A 57 10.22 7.70 2.21
C LEU A 57 8.80 8.04 1.75
N VAL A 58 8.42 9.31 1.75
CA VAL A 58 7.12 9.79 1.28
C VAL A 58 6.94 9.48 -0.21
N SER A 59 7.97 9.76 -1.03
CA SER A 59 7.95 9.46 -2.47
C SER A 59 7.76 7.96 -2.75
N ILE A 60 8.41 7.09 -1.98
CA ILE A 60 8.21 5.63 -2.09
C ILE A 60 6.74 5.29 -1.85
N PHE A 61 6.16 5.81 -0.76
CA PHE A 61 4.77 5.55 -0.42
C PHE A 61 3.82 6.00 -1.54
N GLU A 62 3.92 7.26 -1.93
CA GLU A 62 3.03 7.86 -2.94
C GLU A 62 3.09 7.09 -4.27
N GLU A 63 4.28 6.80 -4.78
CA GLU A 63 4.42 6.11 -6.07
C GLU A 63 3.95 4.66 -6.03
N LYS A 64 4.28 3.92 -4.97
CA LYS A 64 3.87 2.51 -4.85
C LYS A 64 2.38 2.38 -4.60
N VAL A 65 1.81 3.21 -3.71
CA VAL A 65 0.35 3.22 -3.46
C VAL A 65 -0.42 3.60 -4.72
N LYS A 66 0.02 4.65 -5.42
CA LYS A 66 -0.58 5.05 -6.70
C LYS A 66 -0.55 3.92 -7.73
N GLY A 67 0.59 3.24 -7.86
CA GLY A 67 0.73 2.09 -8.76
C GLY A 67 -0.22 0.95 -8.41
N PHE A 68 -0.34 0.60 -7.12
CA PHE A 68 -1.28 -0.44 -6.67
C PHE A 68 -2.73 -0.04 -6.91
N ILE A 69 -3.12 1.18 -6.58
CA ILE A 69 -4.49 1.66 -6.79
C ILE A 69 -4.86 1.62 -8.29
N GLN A 70 -3.98 2.06 -9.17
CA GLN A 70 -4.20 1.99 -10.62
C GLN A 70 -4.37 0.55 -11.10
N ALA A 71 -3.53 -0.38 -10.62
CA ALA A 71 -3.65 -1.79 -10.95
C ALA A 71 -4.94 -2.40 -10.41
N PHE A 72 -5.37 -2.02 -9.20
CA PHE A 72 -6.62 -2.48 -8.60
C PHE A 72 -7.83 -1.97 -9.39
N HIS A 73 -7.88 -0.68 -9.71
CA HIS A 73 -8.94 -0.13 -10.55
C HIS A 73 -9.09 -0.88 -11.88
N LEU A 74 -7.98 -1.14 -12.56
CA LEU A 74 -8.00 -1.87 -13.84
C LEU A 74 -8.55 -3.29 -13.68
N ARG A 75 -8.15 -4.00 -12.62
CA ARG A 75 -8.60 -5.37 -12.38
C ARG A 75 -10.04 -5.44 -11.87
N LEU A 76 -10.48 -4.46 -11.10
CA LEU A 76 -11.83 -4.41 -10.54
C LEU A 76 -12.87 -3.89 -11.56
N SER A 77 -12.46 -3.05 -12.52
CA SER A 77 -13.37 -2.56 -13.57
C SER A 77 -13.91 -3.65 -14.50
N GLN A 78 -13.33 -4.84 -14.47
CA GLN A 78 -13.78 -6.00 -15.24
C GLN A 78 -14.91 -6.78 -14.54
N GLU A 79 -15.22 -6.45 -13.31
CA GLU A 79 -16.28 -7.08 -12.51
C GLU A 79 -17.51 -6.18 -12.47
N GLU A 80 -18.69 -6.77 -12.57
CA GLU A 80 -19.95 -6.02 -12.47
C GLU A 80 -20.59 -6.15 -11.08
N ASN A 81 -20.24 -7.19 -10.31
CA ASN A 81 -20.81 -7.49 -9.00
C ASN A 81 -19.95 -6.89 -7.89
N ALA A 82 -20.54 -6.02 -7.07
CA ALA A 82 -19.82 -5.33 -6.00
C ALA A 82 -19.27 -6.27 -4.92
N GLU A 83 -19.93 -7.39 -4.62
CA GLU A 83 -19.41 -8.40 -3.70
C GLU A 83 -18.15 -9.05 -4.27
N VAL A 84 -18.15 -9.38 -5.56
CA VAL A 84 -16.96 -9.93 -6.25
C VAL A 84 -15.82 -8.91 -6.25
N LYS A 85 -16.12 -7.64 -6.50
CA LYS A 85 -15.11 -6.54 -6.41
C LYS A 85 -14.51 -6.46 -5.01
N LEU A 86 -15.34 -6.51 -3.97
CA LEU A 86 -14.87 -6.42 -2.58
C LEU A 86 -13.93 -7.58 -2.24
N ARG A 87 -14.31 -8.81 -2.58
CA ARG A 87 -13.48 -10.02 -2.42
C ARG A 87 -12.17 -9.89 -3.18
N LYS A 88 -12.24 -9.50 -4.44
CA LYS A 88 -11.08 -9.34 -5.30
C LYS A 88 -10.14 -8.25 -4.78
N LEU A 89 -10.66 -7.17 -4.21
CA LEU A 89 -9.84 -6.12 -3.58
C LEU A 89 -9.04 -6.67 -2.39
N VAL A 90 -9.64 -7.50 -1.53
CA VAL A 90 -8.94 -8.17 -0.43
C VAL A 90 -7.81 -9.06 -0.96
N HIS A 91 -8.12 -9.91 -1.94
CA HIS A 91 -7.12 -10.78 -2.57
C HIS A 91 -5.96 -9.98 -3.18
N LEU A 92 -6.26 -8.93 -3.94
CA LEU A 92 -5.24 -8.09 -4.56
C LEU A 92 -4.35 -7.41 -3.53
N HIS A 93 -4.93 -6.87 -2.46
CA HIS A 93 -4.17 -6.20 -1.40
C HIS A 93 -3.19 -7.16 -0.72
N LEU A 94 -3.68 -8.32 -0.25
CA LEU A 94 -2.84 -9.29 0.45
C LEU A 94 -1.79 -9.91 -0.49
N PHE A 95 -2.14 -10.18 -1.75
CA PHE A 95 -1.23 -10.68 -2.76
C PHE A 95 -0.07 -9.71 -3.05
N GLU A 96 -0.37 -8.41 -3.20
CA GLU A 96 0.68 -7.40 -3.45
C GLU A 96 1.61 -7.27 -2.23
N MET A 97 1.07 -7.29 -1.01
CA MET A 97 1.89 -7.22 0.21
C MET A 97 2.76 -8.46 0.39
N GLN A 98 2.24 -9.65 0.06
CA GLN A 98 3.02 -10.89 0.12
C GLN A 98 4.16 -10.92 -0.89
N ASN A 99 3.92 -10.44 -2.11
CA ASN A 99 4.93 -10.40 -3.17
C ASN A 99 5.98 -9.30 -2.99
N HIS A 100 5.69 -8.30 -2.16
CA HIS A 100 6.60 -7.19 -1.87
C HIS A 100 6.83 -7.03 -0.35
N PRO A 101 7.42 -8.06 0.33
CA PRO A 101 7.47 -8.10 1.79
C PRO A 101 8.28 -6.96 2.41
N ASP A 102 9.34 -6.48 1.74
CA ASP A 102 10.12 -5.35 2.23
C ASP A 102 9.31 -4.05 2.13
N LEU A 103 8.55 -3.87 1.05
CA LEU A 103 7.65 -2.74 0.92
C LEU A 103 6.51 -2.80 1.96
N ALA A 104 5.96 -3.98 2.21
CA ALA A 104 4.97 -4.20 3.27
C ALA A 104 5.55 -3.82 4.65
N ALA A 105 6.80 -4.22 4.95
CA ALA A 105 7.47 -3.83 6.19
C ALA A 105 7.65 -2.31 6.29
N VAL A 106 8.07 -1.64 5.22
CA VAL A 106 8.17 -0.18 5.19
C VAL A 106 6.82 0.48 5.44
N PHE A 107 5.75 0.01 4.82
CA PHE A 107 4.40 0.58 4.98
C PHE A 107 3.84 0.35 6.37
N GLN A 108 3.99 -0.84 6.93
CA GLN A 108 3.37 -1.21 8.20
C GLN A 108 4.17 -0.74 9.42
N LEU A 109 5.49 -0.77 9.35
CA LEU A 109 6.34 -0.58 10.51
C LEU A 109 7.08 0.76 10.50
N GLU A 110 7.58 1.21 9.34
CA GLU A 110 8.52 2.32 9.27
C GLU A 110 7.86 3.68 8.99
N LEU A 111 6.82 3.72 8.14
CA LEU A 111 6.14 4.97 7.80
C LEU A 111 5.57 5.69 9.01
N ARG A 112 4.99 4.94 9.95
CA ARG A 112 4.39 5.49 11.18
C ARG A 112 5.40 6.13 12.13
N GLN A 113 6.68 5.87 11.94
CA GLN A 113 7.77 6.46 12.72
C GLN A 113 8.19 7.84 12.18
N SER A 114 7.89 8.16 10.93
CA SER A 114 8.19 9.46 10.34
C SER A 114 7.15 10.51 10.75
N ARG A 115 7.59 11.55 11.49
CA ARG A 115 6.71 12.69 11.84
C ARG A 115 6.27 13.46 10.59
N HIS A 116 7.15 13.56 9.59
CA HIS A 116 6.84 14.23 8.33
C HIS A 116 5.73 13.47 7.59
N PHE A 117 5.85 12.16 7.44
CA PHE A 117 4.82 11.32 6.85
C PHE A 117 3.49 11.48 7.61
N MET A 118 3.50 11.37 8.94
CA MET A 118 2.27 11.50 9.74
C MET A 118 1.58 12.86 9.59
N SER A 119 2.32 13.93 9.34
CA SER A 119 1.74 15.26 9.05
C SER A 119 1.20 15.39 7.62
N ALA A 120 1.78 14.67 6.66
CA ALA A 120 1.37 14.64 5.26
C ALA A 120 0.28 13.59 4.97
N TYR A 121 0.17 12.55 5.79
CA TYR A 121 -0.69 11.39 5.64
C TYR A 121 -2.16 11.69 5.23
N PRO A 122 -2.83 12.72 5.80
CA PRO A 122 -4.20 13.03 5.40
C PRO A 122 -4.37 13.55 3.97
N LYS A 123 -3.26 13.90 3.30
CA LYS A 123 -3.24 14.50 1.96
C LYS A 123 -2.76 13.54 0.88
N THR A 124 -2.43 12.30 1.25
CA THR A 124 -1.80 11.30 0.37
C THR A 124 -2.81 10.51 -0.46
N ASP A 125 -2.29 9.74 -1.41
CA ASP A 125 -3.03 8.80 -2.26
C ASP A 125 -3.83 7.73 -1.49
N LEU A 126 -3.61 7.59 -0.16
CA LEU A 126 -4.44 6.75 0.68
C LEU A 126 -5.93 7.16 0.65
N LYS A 127 -6.22 8.46 0.47
CA LYS A 127 -7.60 8.92 0.26
C LYS A 127 -8.22 8.24 -0.95
N VAL A 128 -7.47 8.10 -2.05
CA VAL A 128 -7.94 7.44 -3.27
C VAL A 128 -8.27 5.96 -3.00
N TYR A 129 -7.48 5.29 -2.15
CA TYR A 129 -7.79 3.92 -1.74
C TYR A 129 -9.07 3.82 -0.90
N PHE A 130 -9.29 4.77 0.02
CA PHE A 130 -10.55 4.83 0.77
C PHE A 130 -11.74 5.16 -0.12
N ASP A 131 -11.56 5.99 -1.14
CA ASP A 131 -12.60 6.30 -2.11
C ASP A 131 -12.95 5.03 -2.93
N LEU A 132 -11.95 4.27 -3.41
CA LEU A 132 -12.16 2.98 -4.08
C LEU A 132 -12.99 2.00 -3.23
N ILE A 133 -12.68 1.87 -1.93
CA ILE A 133 -13.48 1.03 -1.01
C ILE A 133 -14.92 1.56 -0.92
N GLY A 134 -15.08 2.89 -0.81
CA GLY A 134 -16.38 3.54 -0.73
C GLY A 134 -17.24 3.28 -1.97
N ASP A 135 -16.65 3.46 -3.15
CA ASP A 135 -17.32 3.27 -4.44
C ASP A 135 -17.85 1.84 -4.58
N ILE A 136 -17.07 0.82 -4.18
CA ILE A 136 -17.51 -0.58 -4.18
C ILE A 136 -18.69 -0.81 -3.24
N ILE A 137 -18.67 -0.20 -2.05
CA ILE A 137 -19.75 -0.35 -1.07
C ILE A 137 -21.02 0.33 -1.57
N GLU A 138 -20.92 1.56 -2.09
CA GLU A 138 -22.05 2.29 -2.66
C GLU A 138 -22.65 1.57 -3.87
N GLU A 139 -21.82 1.01 -4.74
CA GLU A 139 -22.27 0.16 -5.84
C GLU A 139 -23.04 -1.07 -5.34
N GLY A 140 -22.53 -1.73 -4.30
CA GLY A 140 -23.23 -2.87 -3.68
C GLY A 140 -24.56 -2.51 -3.06
N GLN A 141 -24.69 -1.31 -2.48
CA GLN A 141 -25.97 -0.78 -1.99
C GLN A 141 -26.95 -0.50 -3.14
N GLN A 142 -26.48 0.04 -4.27
CA GLN A 142 -27.28 0.27 -5.46
C GLN A 142 -27.75 -1.05 -6.11
N GLN A 143 -26.92 -2.07 -6.07
CA GLN A 143 -27.23 -3.42 -6.56
C GLN A 143 -28.15 -4.22 -5.59
N GLY A 144 -28.43 -3.70 -4.39
CA GLY A 144 -29.20 -4.42 -3.37
C GLY A 144 -28.44 -5.59 -2.73
N LEU A 145 -27.13 -5.64 -2.88
CA LEU A 145 -26.25 -6.67 -2.28
C LEU A 145 -25.81 -6.29 -0.86
N PHE A 146 -25.72 -5.00 -0.57
CA PHE A 146 -25.31 -4.47 0.72
C PHE A 146 -26.40 -3.59 1.32
N ARG A 147 -26.53 -3.67 2.63
CA ARG A 147 -27.50 -2.87 3.41
C ARG A 147 -27.18 -1.37 3.32
N LYS A 148 -28.22 -0.54 3.33
CA LYS A 148 -28.12 0.91 3.10
C LYS A 148 -27.75 1.73 4.34
N ASP A 149 -27.81 1.14 5.53
CA ASP A 149 -27.54 1.79 6.81
C ASP A 149 -26.05 1.76 7.22
N LEU A 150 -25.16 1.30 6.33
CA LEU A 150 -23.72 1.30 6.58
C LEU A 150 -23.17 2.73 6.69
N TYR A 151 -22.53 3.04 7.81
CA TYR A 151 -21.83 4.31 7.97
C TYR A 151 -20.47 4.26 7.25
N LEU A 152 -20.45 4.69 5.98
CA LEU A 152 -19.31 4.51 5.06
C LEU A 152 -17.96 4.95 5.64
N SER A 153 -17.92 6.08 6.37
CA SER A 153 -16.66 6.57 6.96
C SER A 153 -16.06 5.60 7.99
N ALA A 154 -16.89 4.92 8.77
CA ALA A 154 -16.43 3.91 9.73
C ALA A 154 -16.07 2.60 9.02
N VAL A 155 -16.92 2.18 8.08
CA VAL A 155 -16.76 0.91 7.35
C VAL A 155 -15.47 0.91 6.53
N LYS A 156 -15.18 1.97 5.78
CA LYS A 156 -13.93 2.12 5.02
C LYS A 156 -12.69 1.97 5.91
N LYS A 157 -12.70 2.60 7.08
CA LYS A 157 -11.58 2.53 8.04
C LYS A 157 -11.46 1.15 8.66
N ALA A 158 -12.58 0.52 9.03
CA ALA A 158 -12.58 -0.83 9.59
C ALA A 158 -12.08 -1.86 8.57
N PHE A 159 -12.54 -1.75 7.32
CA PHE A 159 -12.10 -2.61 6.22
C PHE A 159 -10.59 -2.47 5.97
N PHE A 160 -10.11 -1.24 5.80
CA PHE A 160 -8.68 -0.99 5.61
C PHE A 160 -7.87 -1.46 6.82
N GLY A 161 -8.32 -1.14 8.05
CA GLY A 161 -7.63 -1.55 9.27
C GLY A 161 -7.52 -3.06 9.44
N ALA A 162 -8.53 -3.83 8.98
CA ALA A 162 -8.45 -5.28 9.01
C ALA A 162 -7.39 -5.83 8.05
N LEU A 163 -7.29 -5.26 6.83
CA LEU A 163 -6.24 -5.63 5.87
C LEU A 163 -4.85 -5.25 6.39
N ASP A 164 -4.72 -4.02 6.90
CA ASP A 164 -3.50 -3.46 7.46
C ASP A 164 -2.97 -4.32 8.61
N GLU A 165 -3.85 -4.69 9.58
CA GLU A 165 -3.48 -5.55 10.70
C GLU A 165 -3.16 -6.99 10.26
N THR A 166 -3.86 -7.51 9.26
CA THR A 166 -3.57 -8.85 8.71
C THR A 166 -2.15 -8.91 8.15
N VAL A 167 -1.73 -7.88 7.41
CA VAL A 167 -0.35 -7.77 6.88
C VAL A 167 0.66 -7.57 8.01
N THR A 168 0.35 -6.70 8.99
CA THR A 168 1.23 -6.44 10.15
C THR A 168 1.46 -7.72 10.95
N SER A 169 0.41 -8.45 11.28
CA SER A 169 0.49 -9.73 12.00
C SER A 169 1.32 -10.76 11.24
N TRP A 170 1.18 -10.84 9.90
CA TRP A 170 1.98 -11.72 9.06
C TRP A 170 3.47 -11.37 9.08
N LEU A 171 3.82 -10.07 9.01
CA LEU A 171 5.21 -9.60 9.12
C LEU A 171 5.81 -9.95 10.49
N LEU A 172 5.08 -9.68 11.58
CA LEU A 172 5.52 -9.96 12.96
C LEU A 172 5.65 -11.45 13.22
N ALA A 173 4.85 -12.29 12.57
CA ALA A 173 4.99 -13.74 12.60
C ALA A 173 6.19 -14.26 11.77
N GLY A 174 7.01 -13.38 11.22
CA GLY A 174 8.18 -13.75 10.40
C GLY A 174 7.82 -14.29 9.03
N LYS A 175 6.65 -13.95 8.50
CA LYS A 175 6.17 -14.35 7.16
C LYS A 175 6.12 -15.88 6.99
N ASN A 176 5.75 -16.60 8.05
CA ASN A 176 5.86 -18.05 8.14
C ASN A 176 4.64 -18.82 7.57
N TYR A 177 3.66 -18.11 7.02
CA TYR A 177 2.50 -18.69 6.35
C TYR A 177 2.16 -17.92 5.07
N ASP A 178 1.36 -18.53 4.20
CA ASP A 178 0.87 -17.91 2.98
C ASP A 178 -0.23 -16.89 3.34
N LEU A 179 0.09 -15.59 3.20
CA LEU A 179 -0.82 -14.48 3.51
C LEU A 179 -2.09 -14.53 2.66
N SER A 180 -2.01 -15.06 1.44
CA SER A 180 -3.18 -15.18 0.55
C SER A 180 -4.30 -16.05 1.13
N GLN A 181 -3.98 -16.99 2.05
CA GLN A 181 -4.98 -17.83 2.73
C GLN A 181 -5.90 -17.03 3.67
N MET A 182 -5.48 -15.82 4.05
CA MET A 182 -6.31 -14.91 4.86
C MET A 182 -7.35 -14.15 4.03
N ALA A 183 -7.24 -14.17 2.69
CA ALA A 183 -8.07 -13.34 1.83
C ALA A 183 -9.55 -13.71 1.91
N ASP A 184 -9.89 -14.97 1.75
CA ASP A 184 -11.30 -15.43 1.82
C ASP A 184 -11.90 -15.23 3.22
N PRO A 185 -11.25 -15.63 4.33
CA PRO A 185 -11.78 -15.36 5.67
C PRO A 185 -12.05 -13.90 5.96
N VAL A 186 -11.12 -13.00 5.58
CA VAL A 186 -11.29 -11.56 5.76
C VAL A 186 -12.41 -11.01 4.86
N ALA A 187 -12.43 -11.40 3.59
CA ALA A 187 -13.48 -10.98 2.66
C ALA A 187 -14.87 -11.45 3.13
N ASP A 188 -14.99 -12.69 3.59
CA ASP A 188 -16.25 -13.26 4.11
C ASP A 188 -16.78 -12.49 5.33
N LEU A 189 -15.89 -12.06 6.23
CA LEU A 189 -16.29 -11.27 7.40
C LEU A 189 -17.01 -9.99 6.98
N PHE A 190 -16.46 -9.26 6.01
CA PHE A 190 -17.04 -8.00 5.55
C PHE A 190 -18.26 -8.22 4.67
N VAL A 191 -18.22 -9.15 3.72
CA VAL A 191 -19.36 -9.44 2.84
C VAL A 191 -20.58 -9.85 3.67
N ARG A 192 -20.41 -10.76 4.64
CA ARG A 192 -21.51 -11.17 5.53
C ARG A 192 -21.99 -10.04 6.43
N GLY A 193 -21.09 -9.19 6.91
CA GLY A 193 -21.45 -8.03 7.73
C GLY A 193 -22.13 -6.91 6.94
N PHE A 194 -21.98 -6.88 5.61
CA PHE A 194 -22.57 -5.85 4.75
C PHE A 194 -23.93 -6.30 4.15
N ARG A 195 -24.20 -7.59 4.09
CA ARG A 195 -25.52 -8.12 3.65
C ARG A 195 -26.60 -7.79 4.66
N GLU A 196 -27.86 -7.79 4.20
CA GLU A 196 -29.04 -7.75 5.06
C GLU A 196 -29.22 -9.05 5.86
#